data_b3b512b918c7d37b8a25dfc9d5155a9d
#
_entry.id   b3b512b918c7d37b8a25dfc9d5155a9d
#
_cell.length_a   1.000
_cell.length_b   1.000
_cell.length_c   1.000
_cell.angle_alpha   90.00
_cell.angle_beta   90.00
_cell.angle_gamma   90.00
#
_symmetry.space_group_name_H-M   'P 1'
#
loop_
_entity.id
_entity.type
_entity.pdbx_description
1 polymer ?
#
loop_
_entity_poly.entity_id
_entity_poly.type
_entity_poly.pdbx_seq_one_letter_code
_entity_poly.pdbx_strand_id
1 'polypeptide(L)'
;FSNALRVEELKKRLLFTFGMLAVYRVGVAIPTPGIDGKALQAFFQEAANNVFGLVNLFSGGALERFSIFALGIMPYISASIIMQLMTHVVPTLEALKKEGQSGQRTITQYTRYGTLGLALFQSLGIALALEGSPGLVIAPGFAFRLTAVVSLVAGTMFLMWLGEQITERGLGNGISILIFGGIAAGLPGALGQFGALVNQGSMSVVAALFISLLVVAVTYAVVFVERGQRKILVNYAKRQVGNKVYGGQSSHLPLKLNMSGVIPPIFASSIILLPTTAVSWFATGDSFRWLKDLASLLAPGQPIYVLLYAAAIVFFCFFYTALVFNSRETADNLKKSGAFIPGIRPGDQTARHIDRILSRLTLAGAIYITAVCLLPEFLVLKYNVPFYFGGTSLLIIVVVTMDFWAQVQSYVMSQQYESLLKKANFKAS
;
A
#
# COMPACT_ATOMS: atom_id res chain seq x y z
N PHE A 1 -4.79 -24.44 -5.56
CA PHE A 1 -5.71 -24.18 -4.43
C PHE A 1 -6.00 -25.47 -3.63
N SER A 2 -6.33 -26.60 -4.27
CA SER A 2 -6.69 -27.83 -3.56
C SER A 2 -5.57 -28.36 -2.63
N ASN A 3 -4.31 -28.20 -3.01
CA ASN A 3 -3.17 -28.61 -2.17
C ASN A 3 -2.89 -27.62 -1.03
N ALA A 4 -3.17 -26.34 -1.20
CA ALA A 4 -3.03 -25.32 -0.15
C ALA A 4 -4.01 -25.53 1.00
N LEU A 5 -5.24 -25.98 0.71
CA LEU A 5 -6.27 -26.26 1.71
C LEU A 5 -6.01 -27.54 2.54
N ARG A 6 -5.10 -28.40 2.09
CA ARG A 6 -4.68 -29.61 2.84
C ARG A 6 -3.69 -29.30 3.97
N VAL A 7 -3.06 -28.12 3.93
CA VAL A 7 -2.14 -27.66 4.97
C VAL A 7 -2.94 -26.99 6.08
N GLU A 8 -3.09 -27.64 7.22
CA GLU A 8 -3.97 -27.19 8.30
C GLU A 8 -3.59 -25.81 8.85
N GLU A 9 -2.31 -25.54 8.98
CA GLU A 9 -1.81 -24.23 9.43
C GLU A 9 -2.12 -23.12 8.43
N LEU A 10 -1.89 -23.36 7.13
CA LEU A 10 -2.20 -22.42 6.08
C LEU A 10 -3.71 -22.15 5.99
N LYS A 11 -4.53 -23.20 6.15
CA LYS A 11 -5.99 -23.08 6.21
C LYS A 11 -6.43 -22.15 7.35
N LYS A 12 -5.87 -22.33 8.55
CA LYS A 12 -6.17 -21.48 9.71
C LYS A 12 -5.81 -20.01 9.44
N ARG A 13 -4.62 -19.75 8.87
CA ARG A 13 -4.18 -18.38 8.52
C ARG A 13 -5.05 -17.73 7.44
N LEU A 14 -5.43 -18.51 6.41
CA LEU A 14 -6.35 -18.06 5.36
C LEU A 14 -7.72 -17.69 5.93
N LEU A 15 -8.32 -18.60 6.70
CA LEU A 15 -9.61 -18.35 7.33
C LEU A 15 -9.58 -17.14 8.27
N PHE A 16 -8.49 -16.97 9.02
CA PHE A 16 -8.29 -15.80 9.86
C PHE A 16 -8.24 -14.51 9.02
N THR A 17 -7.45 -14.47 7.94
CA THR A 17 -7.34 -13.31 7.05
C THR A 17 -8.69 -12.93 6.44
N PHE A 18 -9.42 -13.92 5.89
CA PHE A 18 -10.75 -13.67 5.32
C PHE A 18 -11.77 -13.28 6.39
N GLY A 19 -11.71 -13.85 7.59
CA GLY A 19 -12.55 -13.46 8.72
C GLY A 19 -12.34 -12.00 9.12
N MET A 20 -11.08 -11.56 9.20
CA MET A 20 -10.75 -10.16 9.48
C MET A 20 -11.19 -9.20 8.38
N LEU A 21 -11.08 -9.60 7.10
CA LEU A 21 -11.64 -8.82 5.99
C LEU A 21 -13.17 -8.72 6.05
N ALA A 22 -13.86 -9.78 6.49
CA ALA A 22 -15.30 -9.74 6.71
C ALA A 22 -15.67 -8.77 7.83
N VAL A 23 -14.94 -8.78 8.96
CA VAL A 23 -15.12 -7.80 10.05
C VAL A 23 -14.91 -6.37 9.55
N TYR A 24 -13.86 -6.13 8.75
CA TYR A 24 -13.63 -4.84 8.11
C TYR A 24 -14.83 -4.40 7.26
N ARG A 25 -15.37 -5.27 6.42
CA ARG A 25 -16.54 -4.96 5.56
C ARG A 25 -17.81 -4.68 6.35
N VAL A 26 -18.05 -5.41 7.43
CA VAL A 26 -19.17 -5.13 8.34
C VAL A 26 -19.03 -3.74 8.97
N GLY A 27 -17.83 -3.38 9.43
CA GLY A 27 -17.57 -2.06 10.01
C GLY A 27 -17.73 -0.90 9.02
N VAL A 28 -17.40 -1.11 7.73
CA VAL A 28 -17.67 -0.12 6.66
C VAL A 28 -19.17 0.14 6.48
N ALA A 29 -20.02 -0.82 6.79
CA ALA A 29 -21.48 -0.69 6.68
C ALA A 29 -22.13 0.01 7.90
N ILE A 30 -21.41 0.21 9.01
CA ILE A 30 -21.95 0.84 10.22
C ILE A 30 -21.81 2.36 10.12
N PRO A 31 -22.90 3.12 9.94
CA PRO A 31 -22.83 4.58 9.84
C PRO A 31 -22.57 5.22 11.21
N THR A 32 -21.87 6.33 11.22
CA THR A 32 -21.72 7.19 12.41
C THR A 32 -23.03 7.92 12.66
N PRO A 33 -23.53 7.97 13.88
CA PRO A 33 -24.78 8.63 14.19
C PRO A 33 -24.70 10.15 14.00
N GLY A 34 -25.85 10.78 13.61
CA GLY A 34 -25.99 12.23 13.50
C GLY A 34 -25.88 12.80 12.07
N ILE A 35 -25.82 11.96 11.05
CA ILE A 35 -25.73 12.37 9.64
C ILE A 35 -26.90 11.80 8.83
N ASP A 36 -27.42 12.60 7.90
CA ASP A 36 -28.39 12.13 6.90
C ASP A 36 -27.65 11.42 5.76
N GLY A 37 -27.80 10.09 5.71
CA GLY A 37 -27.11 9.25 4.71
C GLY A 37 -27.54 9.54 3.27
N LYS A 38 -28.77 10.03 3.02
CA LYS A 38 -29.25 10.36 1.67
C LYS A 38 -28.61 11.66 1.16
N ALA A 39 -28.58 12.69 2.00
CA ALA A 39 -27.96 13.96 1.67
C ALA A 39 -26.45 13.79 1.45
N LEU A 40 -25.82 12.92 2.25
CA LEU A 40 -24.40 12.61 2.12
C LEU A 40 -24.08 11.89 0.80
N GLN A 41 -24.85 10.90 0.41
CA GLN A 41 -24.67 10.22 -0.88
C GLN A 41 -24.79 11.17 -2.07
N ALA A 42 -25.76 12.08 -2.06
CA ALA A 42 -25.90 13.12 -3.10
C ALA A 42 -24.66 14.01 -3.15
N PHE A 43 -24.17 14.47 -2.00
CA PHE A 43 -22.95 15.28 -1.90
C PHE A 43 -21.73 14.56 -2.48
N PHE A 44 -21.54 13.27 -2.17
CA PHE A 44 -20.41 12.50 -2.69
C PHE A 44 -20.52 12.17 -4.18
N GLN A 45 -21.72 12.07 -4.75
CA GLN A 45 -21.90 11.91 -6.20
C GLN A 45 -21.41 13.15 -6.97
N GLU A 46 -21.65 14.35 -6.44
CA GLU A 46 -21.12 15.59 -7.02
C GLU A 46 -19.62 15.76 -6.78
N ALA A 47 -19.12 15.30 -5.62
CA ALA A 47 -17.73 15.45 -5.22
C ALA A 47 -16.82 14.26 -5.66
N ALA A 48 -17.33 13.31 -6.43
CA ALA A 48 -16.61 12.08 -6.79
C ALA A 48 -15.27 12.32 -7.51
N ASN A 49 -15.15 13.42 -8.25
CA ASN A 49 -13.93 13.79 -8.99
C ASN A 49 -12.95 14.64 -8.16
N ASN A 50 -13.24 14.88 -6.88
CA ASN A 50 -12.41 15.69 -5.99
C ASN A 50 -11.53 14.81 -5.09
N VAL A 51 -10.74 15.46 -4.22
CA VAL A 51 -9.91 14.82 -3.20
C VAL A 51 -10.70 13.83 -2.33
N PHE A 52 -11.98 14.12 -2.06
CA PHE A 52 -12.86 13.23 -1.30
C PHE A 52 -13.10 11.87 -1.99
N GLY A 53 -13.15 11.85 -3.33
CA GLY A 53 -13.27 10.60 -4.09
C GLY A 53 -12.06 9.68 -3.91
N LEU A 54 -10.85 10.24 -3.88
CA LEU A 54 -9.64 9.47 -3.60
C LEU A 54 -9.62 8.90 -2.19
N VAL A 55 -9.97 9.70 -1.18
CA VAL A 55 -10.06 9.23 0.22
C VAL A 55 -11.11 8.13 0.33
N ASN A 56 -12.25 8.28 -0.34
CA ASN A 56 -13.31 7.26 -0.36
C ASN A 56 -12.85 5.94 -1.00
N LEU A 57 -12.02 6.02 -2.05
CA LEU A 57 -11.43 4.83 -2.68
C LEU A 57 -10.57 4.03 -1.70
N PHE A 58 -9.67 4.71 -0.97
CA PHE A 58 -8.79 4.06 0.01
C PHE A 58 -9.53 3.55 1.25
N SER A 59 -10.65 4.19 1.61
CA SER A 59 -11.51 3.75 2.71
C SER A 59 -12.51 2.66 2.31
N GLY A 60 -12.54 2.27 1.02
CA GLY A 60 -13.43 1.23 0.51
C GLY A 60 -14.93 1.59 0.54
N GLY A 61 -15.24 2.88 0.29
CA GLY A 61 -16.61 3.41 0.32
C GLY A 61 -17.10 3.77 1.73
N ALA A 62 -16.22 3.76 2.72
CA ALA A 62 -16.58 4.07 4.10
C ALA A 62 -16.90 5.55 4.30
N LEU A 63 -16.25 6.45 3.55
CA LEU A 63 -16.45 7.88 3.65
C LEU A 63 -17.81 8.31 3.07
N GLU A 64 -18.22 7.73 1.95
CA GLU A 64 -19.52 7.98 1.31
C GLU A 64 -20.72 7.64 2.23
N ARG A 65 -20.54 6.66 3.11
CA ARG A 65 -21.54 6.25 4.11
C ARG A 65 -21.31 6.89 5.47
N PHE A 66 -20.24 7.67 5.61
CA PHE A 66 -19.74 8.18 6.87
C PHE A 66 -19.74 7.10 7.96
N SER A 67 -19.16 5.98 7.64
CA SER A 67 -19.04 4.87 8.58
C SER A 67 -18.00 5.19 9.66
N ILE A 68 -17.98 4.38 10.71
CA ILE A 68 -16.94 4.45 11.74
C ILE A 68 -15.53 4.31 11.16
N PHE A 69 -15.40 3.73 9.95
CA PHE A 69 -14.13 3.59 9.23
C PHE A 69 -13.94 4.64 8.12
N ALA A 70 -14.64 5.78 8.18
CA ALA A 70 -14.59 6.80 7.13
C ALA A 70 -13.18 7.35 6.88
N LEU A 71 -12.35 7.48 7.91
CA LEU A 71 -10.93 7.84 7.78
C LEU A 71 -10.09 6.71 7.18
N GLY A 72 -10.59 5.49 7.19
CA GLY A 72 -9.84 4.32 6.75
C GLY A 72 -8.53 4.12 7.54
N ILE A 73 -7.51 3.60 6.84
CA ILE A 73 -6.18 3.37 7.40
C ILE A 73 -5.20 4.52 7.10
N MET A 74 -5.67 5.60 6.44
CA MET A 74 -4.84 6.73 6.02
C MET A 74 -4.05 7.40 7.15
N PRO A 75 -4.64 7.69 8.34
CA PRO A 75 -3.89 8.28 9.45
C PRO A 75 -2.70 7.42 9.88
N TYR A 76 -2.87 6.10 9.88
CA TYR A 76 -1.80 5.17 10.21
C TYR A 76 -0.69 5.15 9.15
N ILE A 77 -1.05 5.15 7.87
CA ILE A 77 -0.08 5.21 6.78
C ILE A 77 0.75 6.49 6.90
N SER A 78 0.11 7.64 7.08
CA SER A 78 0.79 8.93 7.25
C SER A 78 1.71 8.95 8.46
N ALA A 79 1.25 8.45 9.62
CA ALA A 79 2.07 8.34 10.83
C ALA A 79 3.27 7.40 10.62
N SER A 80 3.07 6.28 9.95
CA SER A 80 4.13 5.32 9.64
C SER A 80 5.19 5.92 8.74
N ILE A 81 4.80 6.69 7.71
CA ILE A 81 5.72 7.40 6.82
C ILE A 81 6.54 8.41 7.61
N ILE A 82 5.87 9.25 8.40
CA ILE A 82 6.53 10.27 9.21
C ILE A 82 7.54 9.62 10.15
N MET A 83 7.15 8.54 10.84
CA MET A 83 8.06 7.83 11.73
C MET A 83 9.24 7.19 11.01
N GLN A 84 9.03 6.60 9.83
CA GLN A 84 10.11 6.04 9.02
C GLN A 84 11.09 7.11 8.55
N LEU A 85 10.60 8.28 8.12
CA LEU A 85 11.46 9.43 7.80
C LEU A 85 12.24 9.91 9.03
N MET A 86 11.55 10.06 10.16
CA MET A 86 12.15 10.53 11.41
C MET A 86 13.23 9.58 11.95
N THR A 87 13.12 8.27 11.74
CA THR A 87 14.18 7.32 12.13
C THR A 87 15.50 7.52 11.38
N HIS A 88 15.49 8.24 10.26
CA HIS A 88 16.72 8.59 9.53
C HIS A 88 17.24 9.99 9.83
N VAL A 89 16.36 10.89 10.31
CA VAL A 89 16.72 12.29 10.60
C VAL A 89 17.11 12.48 12.06
N VAL A 90 16.43 11.77 12.97
CA VAL A 90 16.63 11.94 14.42
C VAL A 90 17.56 10.86 14.95
N PRO A 91 18.77 11.23 15.46
CA PRO A 91 19.79 10.28 15.92
C PRO A 91 19.29 9.32 17.02
N THR A 92 18.41 9.78 17.91
CA THR A 92 17.83 8.96 18.98
C THR A 92 16.95 7.83 18.44
N LEU A 93 16.17 8.09 17.39
CA LEU A 93 15.33 7.09 16.73
C LEU A 93 16.17 6.13 15.88
N GLU A 94 17.26 6.62 15.28
CA GLU A 94 18.23 5.77 14.59
C GLU A 94 18.91 4.80 15.55
N ALA A 95 19.29 5.25 16.76
CA ALA A 95 19.86 4.41 17.80
C ALA A 95 18.86 3.31 18.22
N LEU A 96 17.58 3.67 18.46
CA LEU A 96 16.52 2.70 18.76
C LEU A 96 16.36 1.66 17.67
N LYS A 97 16.43 2.05 16.40
CA LYS A 97 16.36 1.10 15.28
C LYS A 97 17.50 0.09 15.30
N LYS A 98 18.71 0.49 15.76
CA LYS A 98 19.89 -0.38 15.89
C LYS A 98 19.81 -1.35 17.08
N GLU A 99 18.96 -1.08 18.08
CA GLU A 99 18.71 -1.98 19.22
C GLU A 99 17.94 -3.27 18.85
N GLY A 100 17.48 -3.40 17.61
CA GLY A 100 16.78 -4.60 17.12
C GLY A 100 15.32 -4.65 17.53
N GLN A 101 14.85 -5.81 18.01
CA GLN A 101 13.41 -6.03 18.28
C GLN A 101 12.82 -5.13 19.38
N SER A 102 13.61 -4.78 20.40
CA SER A 102 13.16 -3.89 21.47
C SER A 102 12.91 -2.48 20.97
N GLY A 103 13.86 -1.93 20.23
CA GLY A 103 13.74 -0.60 19.63
C GLY A 103 12.61 -0.53 18.58
N GLN A 104 12.43 -1.59 17.81
CA GLN A 104 11.34 -1.67 16.83
C GLN A 104 9.95 -1.63 17.51
N ARG A 105 9.78 -2.26 18.67
CA ARG A 105 8.53 -2.16 19.46
C ARG A 105 8.26 -0.72 19.91
N THR A 106 9.28 -0.01 20.35
CA THR A 106 9.16 1.40 20.75
C THR A 106 8.79 2.30 19.57
N ILE A 107 9.40 2.10 18.40
CA ILE A 107 9.07 2.84 17.18
C ILE A 107 7.60 2.56 16.78
N THR A 108 7.15 1.31 16.87
CA THR A 108 5.74 0.95 16.61
C THR A 108 4.80 1.65 17.58
N GLN A 109 5.14 1.77 18.87
CA GLN A 109 4.34 2.54 19.83
C GLN A 109 4.25 4.02 19.44
N TYR A 110 5.34 4.64 19.05
CA TYR A 110 5.33 6.04 18.58
C TYR A 110 4.47 6.21 17.33
N THR A 111 4.51 5.23 16.42
CA THR A 111 3.62 5.22 15.24
C THR A 111 2.16 5.17 15.66
N ARG A 112 1.78 4.36 16.65
CA ARG A 112 0.41 4.29 17.18
C ARG A 112 -0.04 5.63 17.80
N TYR A 113 0.82 6.29 18.58
CA TYR A 113 0.53 7.62 19.12
C TYR A 113 0.40 8.68 18.03
N GLY A 114 1.29 8.64 17.02
CA GLY A 114 1.19 9.51 15.85
C GLY A 114 -0.11 9.30 15.07
N THR A 115 -0.54 8.03 14.92
CA THR A 115 -1.82 7.68 14.31
C THR A 115 -3.00 8.26 15.09
N LEU A 116 -2.99 8.14 16.41
CA LEU A 116 -4.03 8.71 17.27
C LEU A 116 -4.11 10.23 17.09
N GLY A 117 -2.96 10.92 17.13
CA GLY A 117 -2.90 12.38 16.93
C GLY A 117 -3.43 12.82 15.56
N LEU A 118 -3.00 12.15 14.48
CA LEU A 118 -3.47 12.45 13.14
C LEU A 118 -4.96 12.11 12.95
N ALA A 119 -5.43 11.00 13.53
CA ALA A 119 -6.83 10.63 13.46
C ALA A 119 -7.73 11.64 14.20
N LEU A 120 -7.31 12.15 15.35
CA LEU A 120 -8.00 13.23 16.07
C LEU A 120 -8.08 14.50 15.22
N PHE A 121 -6.96 14.92 14.63
CA PHE A 121 -6.91 16.10 13.78
C PHE A 121 -7.81 15.97 12.54
N GLN A 122 -7.72 14.83 11.84
CA GLN A 122 -8.50 14.59 10.63
C GLN A 122 -9.99 14.39 10.92
N SER A 123 -10.36 13.70 11.99
CA SER A 123 -11.76 13.50 12.37
C SER A 123 -12.44 14.80 12.76
N LEU A 124 -11.73 15.69 13.47
CA LEU A 124 -12.22 17.01 13.80
C LEU A 124 -12.39 17.88 12.54
N GLY A 125 -11.45 17.81 11.61
CA GLY A 125 -11.54 18.51 10.33
C GLY A 125 -12.75 18.06 9.51
N ILE A 126 -12.98 16.77 9.39
CA ILE A 126 -14.16 16.23 8.66
C ILE A 126 -15.47 16.63 9.37
N ALA A 127 -15.52 16.53 10.70
CA ALA A 127 -16.72 16.90 11.46
C ALA A 127 -17.09 18.38 11.24
N LEU A 128 -16.10 19.28 11.26
CA LEU A 128 -16.31 20.71 10.99
C LEU A 128 -16.72 20.98 9.53
N ALA A 129 -16.11 20.29 8.56
CA ALA A 129 -16.45 20.44 7.16
C ALA A 129 -17.89 19.99 6.85
N LEU A 130 -18.33 18.88 7.45
CA LEU A 130 -19.70 18.39 7.30
C LEU A 130 -20.72 19.29 7.99
N GLU A 131 -20.39 19.86 9.14
CA GLU A 131 -21.27 20.80 9.84
C GLU A 131 -21.41 22.13 9.09
N GLY A 132 -20.36 22.55 8.37
CA GLY A 132 -20.38 23.71 7.49
C GLY A 132 -21.23 23.55 6.23
N SER A 133 -21.61 22.30 5.87
CA SER A 133 -22.43 22.01 4.71
C SER A 133 -23.91 21.89 5.13
N PRO A 134 -24.80 22.76 4.63
CA PRO A 134 -26.20 22.78 5.07
C PRO A 134 -26.91 21.46 4.70
N GLY A 135 -27.64 20.90 5.66
CA GLY A 135 -28.49 19.72 5.46
C GLY A 135 -27.82 18.37 5.58
N LEU A 136 -26.51 18.28 5.81
CA LEU A 136 -25.80 17.01 5.99
C LEU A 136 -25.87 16.48 7.44
N VAL A 137 -25.83 17.37 8.41
CA VAL A 137 -25.86 17.06 9.84
C VAL A 137 -27.27 17.29 10.38
N ILE A 138 -27.85 16.31 11.05
CA ILE A 138 -29.22 16.36 11.61
C ILE A 138 -29.30 17.37 12.75
N ALA A 139 -28.30 17.37 13.65
CA ALA A 139 -28.20 18.27 14.80
C ALA A 139 -26.77 18.82 14.91
N PRO A 140 -26.48 19.96 14.27
CA PRO A 140 -25.16 20.57 14.38
C PRO A 140 -24.88 21.03 15.83
N GLY A 141 -23.63 20.87 16.28
CA GLY A 141 -23.20 21.31 17.60
C GLY A 141 -22.12 20.45 18.21
N PHE A 142 -21.72 20.83 19.43
CA PHE A 142 -20.62 20.18 20.14
C PHE A 142 -20.83 18.66 20.34
N ALA A 143 -22.07 18.24 20.60
CA ALA A 143 -22.41 16.82 20.78
C ALA A 143 -22.14 16.01 19.52
N PHE A 144 -22.50 16.52 18.32
CA PHE A 144 -22.19 15.87 17.04
C PHE A 144 -20.67 15.77 16.81
N ARG A 145 -19.94 16.88 17.02
CA ARG A 145 -18.48 16.91 16.84
C ARG A 145 -17.80 15.85 17.74
N LEU A 146 -18.19 15.81 19.01
CA LEU A 146 -17.63 14.84 19.97
C LEU A 146 -17.92 13.40 19.52
N THR A 147 -19.18 13.09 19.17
CA THR A 147 -19.58 11.75 18.74
C THR A 147 -18.87 11.34 17.47
N ALA A 148 -18.77 12.24 16.46
CA ALA A 148 -18.08 11.97 15.21
C ALA A 148 -16.59 11.71 15.44
N VAL A 149 -15.92 12.57 16.21
CA VAL A 149 -14.49 12.44 16.51
C VAL A 149 -14.19 11.13 17.23
N VAL A 150 -14.94 10.83 18.30
CA VAL A 150 -14.74 9.58 19.07
C VAL A 150 -14.98 8.35 18.20
N SER A 151 -16.05 8.35 17.40
CA SER A 151 -16.38 7.21 16.53
C SER A 151 -15.32 6.99 15.45
N LEU A 152 -14.87 8.04 14.78
CA LEU A 152 -13.88 7.95 13.70
C LEU A 152 -12.49 7.56 14.22
N VAL A 153 -12.08 8.11 15.35
CA VAL A 153 -10.80 7.76 15.99
C VAL A 153 -10.81 6.32 16.47
N ALA A 154 -11.89 5.90 17.13
CA ALA A 154 -12.05 4.50 17.57
C ALA A 154 -12.01 3.55 16.37
N GLY A 155 -12.70 3.89 15.28
CA GLY A 155 -12.67 3.12 14.03
C GLY A 155 -11.28 3.01 13.43
N THR A 156 -10.54 4.11 13.35
CA THR A 156 -9.16 4.13 12.82
C THR A 156 -8.21 3.29 13.68
N MET A 157 -8.29 3.41 15.02
CA MET A 157 -7.47 2.62 15.93
C MET A 157 -7.81 1.13 15.85
N PHE A 158 -9.09 0.79 15.67
CA PHE A 158 -9.51 -0.58 15.43
C PHE A 158 -8.99 -1.14 14.10
N LEU A 159 -9.03 -0.37 13.01
CA LEU A 159 -8.46 -0.77 11.72
C LEU A 159 -6.94 -0.98 11.79
N MET A 160 -6.24 -0.12 12.50
CA MET A 160 -4.81 -0.29 12.75
C MET A 160 -4.53 -1.62 13.48
N TRP A 161 -5.25 -1.88 14.56
CA TRP A 161 -5.15 -3.14 15.30
C TRP A 161 -5.50 -4.35 14.41
N LEU A 162 -6.55 -4.24 13.59
CA LEU A 162 -6.94 -5.28 12.64
C LEU A 162 -5.82 -5.60 11.64
N GLY A 163 -5.18 -4.57 11.08
CA GLY A 163 -4.04 -4.71 10.18
C GLY A 163 -2.84 -5.38 10.85
N GLU A 164 -2.55 -5.04 12.08
CA GLU A 164 -1.50 -5.69 12.88
C GLU A 164 -1.83 -7.18 13.12
N GLN A 165 -3.07 -7.51 13.50
CA GLN A 165 -3.49 -8.90 13.69
C GLN A 165 -3.40 -9.74 12.41
N ILE A 166 -3.77 -9.17 11.24
CA ILE A 166 -3.60 -9.87 9.97
C ILE A 166 -2.11 -10.12 9.69
N THR A 167 -1.25 -9.15 9.97
CA THR A 167 0.21 -9.29 9.75
C THR A 167 0.82 -10.35 10.65
N GLU A 168 0.41 -10.43 11.93
CA GLU A 168 0.97 -11.37 12.90
C GLU A 168 0.43 -12.80 12.75
N ARG A 169 -0.87 -12.95 12.55
CA ARG A 169 -1.58 -14.25 12.60
C ARG A 169 -2.12 -14.71 11.25
N GLY A 170 -2.23 -13.81 10.29
CA GLY A 170 -2.74 -14.08 8.95
C GLY A 170 -1.63 -14.37 7.94
N LEU A 171 -1.89 -13.98 6.70
CA LEU A 171 -0.98 -14.03 5.57
C LEU A 171 -0.80 -12.64 4.99
N GLY A 172 0.44 -12.28 4.68
CA GLY A 172 0.76 -11.01 4.02
C GLY A 172 0.88 -9.82 4.96
N ASN A 173 1.04 -8.65 4.35
CA ASN A 173 1.02 -7.39 5.07
C ASN A 173 -0.45 -6.98 5.30
N GLY A 174 -0.90 -6.97 6.56
CA GLY A 174 -2.30 -6.72 6.91
C GLY A 174 -2.82 -5.37 6.42
N ILE A 175 -1.98 -4.34 6.41
CA ILE A 175 -2.34 -3.00 5.93
C ILE A 175 -2.63 -3.04 4.43
N SER A 176 -1.73 -3.65 3.66
CA SER A 176 -1.90 -3.80 2.20
C SER A 176 -3.14 -4.63 1.86
N ILE A 177 -3.44 -5.65 2.65
CA ILE A 177 -4.63 -6.49 2.48
C ILE A 177 -5.92 -5.73 2.81
N LEU A 178 -5.92 -4.87 3.83
CA LEU A 178 -7.08 -4.02 4.14
C LEU A 178 -7.35 -3.01 3.03
N ILE A 179 -6.30 -2.36 2.50
CA ILE A 179 -6.42 -1.44 1.37
C ILE A 179 -6.94 -2.20 0.13
N PHE A 180 -6.36 -3.36 -0.16
CA PHE A 180 -6.82 -4.24 -1.24
C PHE A 180 -8.29 -4.62 -1.07
N GLY A 181 -8.71 -5.03 0.13
CA GLY A 181 -10.10 -5.38 0.43
C GLY A 181 -11.08 -4.21 0.23
N GLY A 182 -10.64 -2.99 0.57
CA GLY A 182 -11.39 -1.76 0.30
C GLY A 182 -11.59 -1.51 -1.20
N ILE A 183 -10.49 -1.53 -1.95
CA ILE A 183 -10.50 -1.27 -3.40
C ILE A 183 -11.24 -2.38 -4.16
N ALA A 184 -10.97 -3.64 -3.84
CA ALA A 184 -11.60 -4.80 -4.50
C ALA A 184 -13.13 -4.81 -4.33
N ALA A 185 -13.62 -4.36 -3.19
CA ALA A 185 -15.07 -4.27 -2.95
C ALA A 185 -15.76 -3.17 -3.78
N GLY A 186 -15.04 -2.17 -4.24
CA GLY A 186 -15.55 -1.14 -5.16
C GLY A 186 -15.63 -1.60 -6.63
N LEU A 187 -14.90 -2.67 -7.01
CA LEU A 187 -14.84 -3.15 -8.39
C LEU A 187 -16.19 -3.50 -9.03
N PRO A 188 -17.10 -4.24 -8.36
CA PRO A 188 -18.40 -4.57 -8.97
C PRO A 188 -19.23 -3.31 -9.27
N GLY A 189 -19.20 -2.32 -8.36
CA GLY A 189 -19.88 -1.04 -8.56
C GLY A 189 -19.31 -0.24 -9.73
N ALA A 190 -18.00 -0.20 -9.84
CA ALA A 190 -17.30 0.48 -10.94
C ALA A 190 -17.61 -0.17 -12.30
N LEU A 191 -17.64 -1.50 -12.38
CA LEU A 191 -18.05 -2.23 -13.59
C LEU A 191 -19.52 -1.95 -13.97
N GLY A 192 -20.41 -1.88 -12.96
CA GLY A 192 -21.81 -1.51 -13.16
C GLY A 192 -21.96 -0.10 -13.73
N GLN A 193 -21.25 0.89 -13.18
CA GLN A 193 -21.26 2.27 -13.68
C GLN A 193 -20.68 2.36 -15.10
N PHE A 194 -19.58 1.65 -15.38
CA PHE A 194 -19.00 1.59 -16.71
C PHE A 194 -20.00 1.04 -17.75
N GLY A 195 -20.71 -0.05 -17.41
CA GLY A 195 -21.78 -0.59 -18.27
C GLY A 195 -22.96 0.38 -18.45
N ALA A 196 -23.34 1.12 -17.42
CA ALA A 196 -24.38 2.13 -17.49
C ALA A 196 -24.03 3.29 -18.45
N LEU A 197 -22.78 3.76 -18.45
CA LEU A 197 -22.30 4.80 -19.36
C LEU A 197 -22.37 4.38 -20.83
N VAL A 198 -22.05 3.13 -21.12
CA VAL A 198 -22.18 2.58 -22.48
C VAL A 198 -23.64 2.49 -22.88
N ASN A 199 -24.53 2.00 -22.00
CA ASN A 199 -25.96 1.87 -22.27
C ASN A 199 -26.66 3.23 -22.42
N GLN A 200 -26.21 4.28 -21.72
CA GLN A 200 -26.74 5.64 -21.82
C GLN A 200 -26.23 6.39 -23.06
N GLY A 201 -25.30 5.80 -23.83
CA GLY A 201 -24.73 6.42 -25.03
C GLY A 201 -23.73 7.54 -24.74
N SER A 202 -23.38 7.79 -23.48
CA SER A 202 -22.37 8.76 -23.08
C SER A 202 -20.94 8.32 -23.45
N MET A 203 -20.74 7.01 -23.67
CA MET A 203 -19.50 6.42 -24.17
C MET A 203 -19.79 5.51 -25.35
N SER A 204 -19.00 5.66 -26.43
CA SER A 204 -19.12 4.75 -27.57
C SER A 204 -18.65 3.33 -27.22
N VAL A 205 -19.30 2.32 -27.80
CA VAL A 205 -18.92 0.89 -27.59
C VAL A 205 -17.45 0.66 -27.97
N VAL A 206 -16.96 1.34 -29.01
CA VAL A 206 -15.57 1.22 -29.45
C VAL A 206 -14.60 1.77 -28.39
N ALA A 207 -14.94 2.91 -27.78
CA ALA A 207 -14.13 3.46 -26.68
C ALA A 207 -14.13 2.54 -25.46
N ALA A 208 -15.28 1.95 -25.14
CA ALA A 208 -15.39 0.99 -24.02
C ALA A 208 -14.53 -0.27 -24.26
N LEU A 209 -14.54 -0.82 -25.46
CA LEU A 209 -13.69 -1.94 -25.84
C LEU A 209 -12.20 -1.58 -25.78
N PHE A 210 -11.83 -0.40 -26.27
CA PHE A 210 -10.44 0.07 -26.20
C PHE A 210 -9.96 0.22 -24.76
N ILE A 211 -10.77 0.82 -23.88
CA ILE A 211 -10.45 0.98 -22.45
C ILE A 211 -10.33 -0.38 -21.78
N SER A 212 -11.23 -1.31 -22.04
CA SER A 212 -11.18 -2.67 -21.46
C SER A 212 -9.90 -3.40 -21.91
N LEU A 213 -9.54 -3.31 -23.19
CA LEU A 213 -8.31 -3.89 -23.71
C LEU A 213 -7.07 -3.24 -23.08
N LEU A 214 -7.09 -1.92 -22.89
CA LEU A 214 -6.02 -1.18 -22.26
C LEU A 214 -5.81 -1.63 -20.80
N VAL A 215 -6.89 -1.78 -20.01
CA VAL A 215 -6.83 -2.28 -18.62
C VAL A 215 -6.20 -3.66 -18.56
N VAL A 216 -6.60 -4.57 -19.47
CA VAL A 216 -6.02 -5.92 -19.54
C VAL A 216 -4.54 -5.85 -19.92
N ALA A 217 -4.17 -5.02 -20.90
CA ALA A 217 -2.77 -4.85 -21.33
C ALA A 217 -1.89 -4.28 -20.21
N VAL A 218 -2.39 -3.27 -19.49
CA VAL A 218 -1.69 -2.69 -18.32
C VAL A 218 -1.55 -3.71 -17.22
N THR A 219 -2.60 -4.46 -16.90
CA THR A 219 -2.55 -5.53 -15.89
C THR A 219 -1.49 -6.58 -16.26
N TYR A 220 -1.45 -7.00 -17.52
CA TYR A 220 -0.43 -7.93 -18.01
C TYR A 220 0.98 -7.35 -17.88
N ALA A 221 1.18 -6.10 -18.26
CA ALA A 221 2.47 -5.42 -18.15
C ALA A 221 2.92 -5.31 -16.67
N VAL A 222 2.00 -4.98 -15.74
CA VAL A 222 2.26 -4.93 -14.31
C VAL A 222 2.71 -6.30 -13.80
N VAL A 223 1.97 -7.36 -14.10
CA VAL A 223 2.32 -8.73 -13.69
C VAL A 223 3.69 -9.14 -14.26
N PHE A 224 3.96 -8.79 -15.52
CA PHE A 224 5.23 -9.12 -16.17
C PHE A 224 6.42 -8.43 -15.49
N VAL A 225 6.31 -7.13 -15.19
CA VAL A 225 7.39 -6.36 -14.55
C VAL A 225 7.57 -6.80 -13.09
N GLU A 226 6.50 -7.02 -12.33
CA GLU A 226 6.56 -7.44 -10.93
C GLU A 226 7.17 -8.84 -10.75
N ARG A 227 7.02 -9.72 -11.74
CA ARG A 227 7.70 -11.02 -11.76
C ARG A 227 9.15 -10.94 -12.19
N GLY A 228 9.56 -9.81 -12.77
CA GLY A 228 10.91 -9.59 -13.26
C GLY A 228 11.94 -9.57 -12.13
N GLN A 229 13.00 -10.39 -12.26
CA GLN A 229 14.08 -10.47 -11.28
C GLN A 229 15.43 -10.43 -11.99
N ARG A 230 16.35 -9.64 -11.46
CA ARG A 230 17.77 -9.68 -11.83
C ARG A 230 18.48 -10.69 -10.95
N LYS A 231 18.94 -11.79 -11.52
CA LYS A 231 19.70 -12.82 -10.81
C LYS A 231 21.19 -12.51 -10.91
N ILE A 232 21.83 -12.25 -9.76
CA ILE A 232 23.29 -12.07 -9.68
C ILE A 232 23.91 -13.40 -9.33
N LEU A 233 24.86 -13.87 -10.13
CA LEU A 233 25.58 -15.13 -9.89
C LEU A 233 26.48 -14.99 -8.66
N VAL A 234 26.34 -15.90 -7.72
CA VAL A 234 27.13 -15.99 -6.50
C VAL A 234 27.73 -17.39 -6.41
N ASN A 235 29.05 -17.47 -6.30
CA ASN A 235 29.78 -18.72 -6.17
C ASN A 235 30.25 -18.91 -4.73
N TYR A 236 30.09 -20.12 -4.21
CA TYR A 236 30.66 -20.50 -2.93
C TYR A 236 32.04 -21.13 -3.13
N ALA A 237 32.98 -20.81 -2.26
CA ALA A 237 34.31 -21.39 -2.29
C ALA A 237 34.22 -22.91 -2.07
N LYS A 238 35.05 -23.66 -2.81
CA LYS A 238 35.20 -25.10 -2.58
C LYS A 238 35.75 -25.34 -1.18
N ARG A 239 35.07 -26.18 -0.41
CA ARG A 239 35.49 -26.53 0.95
C ARG A 239 36.05 -27.95 0.93
N GLN A 240 37.29 -28.10 1.34
CA GLN A 240 37.91 -29.41 1.52
C GLN A 240 37.82 -29.78 2.99
N VAL A 241 37.18 -30.89 3.27
CA VAL A 241 37.09 -31.49 4.62
C VAL A 241 37.69 -32.87 4.53
N GLY A 242 38.94 -33.01 5.01
CA GLY A 242 39.76 -34.24 4.86
C GLY A 242 40.06 -34.53 3.38
N ASN A 243 39.87 -35.75 2.94
CA ASN A 243 40.07 -36.18 1.55
C ASN A 243 38.88 -35.94 0.61
N LYS A 244 37.78 -35.34 1.09
CA LYS A 244 36.61 -35.05 0.29
C LYS A 244 36.53 -33.58 -0.05
N VAL A 245 36.53 -33.24 -1.35
CA VAL A 245 36.31 -31.89 -1.84
C VAL A 245 34.83 -31.75 -2.11
N TYR A 246 34.17 -30.90 -1.31
CA TYR A 246 32.80 -30.50 -1.59
C TYR A 246 32.87 -29.39 -2.66
N GLY A 247 32.32 -29.69 -3.85
CA GLY A 247 32.29 -28.75 -4.98
C GLY A 247 31.58 -27.45 -4.64
N GLY A 248 32.16 -26.32 -5.04
CA GLY A 248 31.50 -25.03 -4.89
C GLY A 248 30.14 -25.03 -5.61
N GLN A 249 29.08 -24.78 -4.88
CA GLN A 249 27.75 -24.60 -5.47
C GLN A 249 27.65 -23.16 -5.98
N SER A 250 27.14 -23.00 -7.18
CA SER A 250 26.72 -21.68 -7.69
C SER A 250 25.27 -21.43 -7.31
N SER A 251 25.02 -20.31 -6.72
CA SER A 251 23.67 -19.82 -6.37
C SER A 251 23.44 -18.46 -7.04
N HIS A 252 22.21 -17.98 -6.97
CA HIS A 252 21.86 -16.67 -7.51
C HIS A 252 21.23 -15.82 -6.43
N LEU A 253 21.65 -14.56 -6.32
CA LEU A 253 21.00 -13.54 -5.51
C LEU A 253 19.89 -12.88 -6.38
N PRO A 254 18.61 -13.15 -6.11
CA PRO A 254 17.52 -12.53 -6.87
C PRO A 254 17.26 -11.11 -6.37
N LEU A 255 17.32 -10.13 -7.25
CA LEU A 255 16.88 -8.76 -7.00
C LEU A 255 15.63 -8.50 -7.84
N LYS A 256 14.49 -8.16 -7.20
CA LYS A 256 13.27 -7.77 -7.92
C LYS A 256 13.51 -6.49 -8.70
N LEU A 257 12.87 -6.35 -9.87
CA LEU A 257 12.85 -5.10 -10.64
C LEU A 257 12.20 -3.97 -9.84
N ASN A 258 11.12 -4.28 -9.16
CA ASN A 258 10.46 -3.38 -8.22
C ASN A 258 10.69 -3.88 -6.78
N MET A 259 11.74 -3.39 -6.12
CA MET A 259 12.04 -3.73 -4.73
C MET A 259 11.12 -3.02 -3.74
N SER A 260 10.58 -1.88 -4.13
CA SER A 260 9.73 -1.03 -3.28
C SER A 260 8.24 -1.44 -3.28
N GLY A 261 7.82 -2.28 -4.24
CA GLY A 261 6.43 -2.75 -4.32
C GLY A 261 5.42 -1.62 -4.55
N VAL A 262 4.28 -1.68 -3.89
CA VAL A 262 3.19 -0.69 -3.99
C VAL A 262 3.28 0.46 -2.97
N ILE A 263 4.27 0.42 -2.09
CA ILE A 263 4.39 1.37 -0.98
C ILE A 263 4.65 2.81 -1.46
N PRO A 264 5.54 3.07 -2.45
CA PRO A 264 5.81 4.43 -2.91
C PRO A 264 4.60 5.20 -3.43
N PRO A 265 3.72 4.65 -4.28
CA PRO A 265 2.50 5.33 -4.70
C PRO A 265 1.54 5.63 -3.55
N ILE A 266 1.42 4.70 -2.58
CA ILE A 266 0.58 4.90 -1.40
C ILE A 266 1.14 6.04 -0.55
N PHE A 267 2.45 6.10 -0.36
CA PHE A 267 3.11 7.16 0.38
C PHE A 267 2.99 8.52 -0.32
N ALA A 268 3.23 8.55 -1.63
CA ALA A 268 3.11 9.76 -2.42
C ALA A 268 1.69 10.33 -2.36
N SER A 269 0.65 9.50 -2.53
CA SER A 269 -0.74 9.93 -2.41
C SER A 269 -1.07 10.42 -1.01
N SER A 270 -0.64 9.73 0.04
CA SER A 270 -0.91 10.10 1.42
C SER A 270 -0.29 11.44 1.81
N ILE A 271 0.95 11.71 1.38
CA ILE A 271 1.63 12.98 1.66
C ILE A 271 0.97 14.15 0.94
N ILE A 272 0.50 13.95 -0.29
CA ILE A 272 -0.19 15.02 -1.03
C ILE A 272 -1.60 15.25 -0.49
N LEU A 273 -2.31 14.17 -0.13
CA LEU A 273 -3.67 14.26 0.38
C LEU A 273 -3.75 14.93 1.75
N LEU A 274 -2.76 14.76 2.62
CA LEU A 274 -2.79 15.28 3.97
C LEU A 274 -2.89 16.83 4.03
N PRO A 275 -2.03 17.62 3.36
CA PRO A 275 -2.18 19.08 3.35
C PRO A 275 -3.41 19.55 2.57
N THR A 276 -3.77 18.91 1.46
CA THR A 276 -4.93 19.30 0.66
C THR A 276 -6.25 19.10 1.41
N THR A 277 -6.39 17.99 2.12
CA THR A 277 -7.56 17.74 2.98
C THR A 277 -7.58 18.67 4.17
N ALA A 278 -6.44 18.94 4.81
CA ALA A 278 -6.37 19.88 5.92
C ALA A 278 -6.83 21.28 5.50
N VAL A 279 -6.38 21.77 4.34
CA VAL A 279 -6.82 23.07 3.81
C VAL A 279 -8.31 23.05 3.50
N SER A 280 -8.83 22.01 2.87
CA SER A 280 -10.27 21.92 2.53
C SER A 280 -11.16 21.91 3.77
N TRP A 281 -10.70 21.39 4.89
CA TRP A 281 -11.47 21.30 6.14
C TRP A 281 -11.40 22.55 7.01
N PHE A 282 -10.22 23.17 7.09
CA PHE A 282 -10.00 24.29 8.03
C PHE A 282 -10.04 25.68 7.37
N ALA A 283 -9.90 25.80 6.06
CA ALA A 283 -9.92 27.08 5.37
C ALA A 283 -11.36 27.58 5.10
N THR A 284 -12.16 27.74 6.14
CA THR A 284 -13.56 28.23 6.08
C THR A 284 -13.67 29.76 6.20
N GLY A 285 -12.89 30.53 5.43
CA GLY A 285 -12.96 31.98 5.49
C GLY A 285 -12.24 32.66 4.32
N ASP A 286 -12.54 33.97 4.12
CA ASP A 286 -11.89 34.76 3.08
C ASP A 286 -10.41 35.06 3.35
N SER A 287 -9.99 34.96 4.62
CA SER A 287 -8.60 35.19 5.04
C SER A 287 -7.63 34.10 4.52
N PHE A 288 -8.13 32.97 4.09
CA PHE A 288 -7.32 31.83 3.63
C PHE A 288 -7.45 31.55 2.12
N ARG A 289 -7.81 32.57 1.33
CA ARG A 289 -7.97 32.42 -0.14
C ARG A 289 -6.73 31.83 -0.81
N TRP A 290 -5.53 32.31 -0.46
CA TRP A 290 -4.28 31.83 -1.02
C TRP A 290 -4.03 30.35 -0.76
N LEU A 291 -4.47 29.83 0.41
CA LEU A 291 -4.41 28.39 0.72
C LEU A 291 -5.41 27.58 -0.11
N LYS A 292 -6.61 28.13 -0.35
CA LYS A 292 -7.61 27.50 -1.23
C LYS A 292 -7.11 27.44 -2.67
N ASP A 293 -6.49 28.51 -3.15
CA ASP A 293 -5.90 28.56 -4.49
C ASP A 293 -4.77 27.52 -4.62
N LEU A 294 -3.92 27.41 -3.60
CA LEU A 294 -2.85 26.41 -3.56
C LEU A 294 -3.41 24.98 -3.50
N ALA A 295 -4.46 24.73 -2.71
CA ALA A 295 -5.13 23.44 -2.67
C ALA A 295 -5.82 23.08 -4.00
N SER A 296 -6.37 24.09 -4.71
CA SER A 296 -6.96 23.87 -6.04
C SER A 296 -5.92 23.48 -7.09
N LEU A 297 -4.71 24.04 -7.00
CA LEU A 297 -3.57 23.66 -7.87
C LEU A 297 -3.07 22.24 -7.58
N LEU A 298 -3.25 21.75 -6.35
CA LEU A 298 -2.92 20.39 -5.93
C LEU A 298 -4.10 19.41 -6.06
N ALA A 299 -5.20 19.83 -6.68
CA ALA A 299 -6.32 18.96 -6.93
C ALA A 299 -5.97 17.88 -7.98
N PRO A 300 -6.54 16.66 -7.89
CA PRO A 300 -6.36 15.62 -8.89
C PRO A 300 -6.73 16.13 -10.29
N GLY A 301 -5.91 15.79 -11.29
CA GLY A 301 -6.09 16.25 -12.67
C GLY A 301 -5.39 17.57 -13.02
N GLN A 302 -4.83 18.30 -12.06
CA GLN A 302 -4.02 19.48 -12.36
C GLN A 302 -2.59 19.10 -12.76
N PRO A 303 -1.95 19.82 -13.71
CA PRO A 303 -0.58 19.51 -14.16
C PRO A 303 0.44 19.54 -13.01
N ILE A 304 0.28 20.44 -12.07
CA ILE A 304 1.16 20.57 -10.89
C ILE A 304 1.01 19.36 -9.99
N TYR A 305 -0.22 18.89 -9.76
CA TYR A 305 -0.49 17.66 -9.02
C TYR A 305 0.21 16.46 -9.66
N VAL A 306 0.06 16.27 -10.98
CA VAL A 306 0.66 15.17 -11.73
C VAL A 306 2.19 15.18 -11.61
N LEU A 307 2.80 16.34 -11.75
CA LEU A 307 4.25 16.51 -11.64
C LEU A 307 4.76 16.23 -10.22
N LEU A 308 4.08 16.78 -9.22
CA LEU A 308 4.43 16.56 -7.81
C LEU A 308 4.25 15.10 -7.41
N TYR A 309 3.18 14.47 -7.88
CA TYR A 309 2.90 13.06 -7.62
C TYR A 309 3.95 12.15 -8.26
N ALA A 310 4.32 12.42 -9.51
CA ALA A 310 5.40 11.70 -10.18
C ALA A 310 6.74 11.84 -9.44
N ALA A 311 7.10 13.06 -9.04
CA ALA A 311 8.33 13.34 -8.28
C ALA A 311 8.31 12.63 -6.92
N ALA A 312 7.18 12.65 -6.23
CA ALA A 312 7.01 11.97 -4.94
C ALA A 312 7.14 10.44 -5.09
N ILE A 313 6.53 9.83 -6.11
CA ILE A 313 6.69 8.40 -6.38
C ILE A 313 8.16 8.05 -6.59
N VAL A 314 8.87 8.78 -7.44
CA VAL A 314 10.31 8.54 -7.69
C VAL A 314 11.12 8.67 -6.40
N PHE A 315 10.88 9.74 -5.64
CA PHE A 315 11.56 9.94 -4.34
C PHE A 315 11.32 8.76 -3.39
N PHE A 316 10.08 8.35 -3.20
CA PHE A 316 9.76 7.24 -2.31
C PHE A 316 10.23 5.88 -2.81
N CYS A 317 10.34 5.66 -4.12
CA CYS A 317 10.96 4.46 -4.65
C CYS A 317 12.42 4.32 -4.21
N PHE A 318 13.19 5.38 -4.34
CA PHE A 318 14.60 5.38 -3.91
C PHE A 318 14.71 5.30 -2.38
N PHE A 319 13.93 6.09 -1.68
CA PHE A 319 13.93 6.13 -0.22
C PHE A 319 13.59 4.75 0.37
N TYR A 320 12.50 4.14 -0.09
CA TYR A 320 12.05 2.87 0.45
C TYR A 320 12.99 1.71 0.08
N THR A 321 13.54 1.72 -1.13
CA THR A 321 14.54 0.72 -1.53
C THR A 321 15.79 0.80 -0.65
N ALA A 322 16.28 2.00 -0.36
CA ALA A 322 17.40 2.20 0.54
C ALA A 322 17.11 1.77 1.99
N LEU A 323 15.84 1.85 2.40
CA LEU A 323 15.40 1.48 3.75
C LEU A 323 15.29 -0.04 3.92
N VAL A 324 14.78 -0.74 2.89
CA VAL A 324 14.51 -2.19 2.94
C VAL A 324 15.75 -3.01 2.63
N PHE A 325 16.61 -2.53 1.75
CA PHE A 325 17.76 -3.28 1.28
C PHE A 325 19.09 -2.61 1.69
N ASN A 326 19.83 -3.28 2.56
CA ASN A 326 21.17 -2.83 2.98
C ASN A 326 22.25 -3.59 2.20
N SER A 327 22.84 -2.93 1.20
CA SER A 327 23.86 -3.51 0.33
C SER A 327 25.13 -3.92 1.08
N ARG A 328 25.51 -3.18 2.14
CA ARG A 328 26.68 -3.49 2.96
C ARG A 328 26.48 -4.74 3.80
N GLU A 329 25.34 -4.83 4.48
CA GLU A 329 24.99 -5.99 5.30
C GLU A 329 24.89 -7.25 4.45
N THR A 330 24.30 -7.15 3.25
CA THR A 330 24.22 -8.26 2.29
C THR A 330 25.61 -8.69 1.84
N ALA A 331 26.51 -7.76 1.53
CA ALA A 331 27.89 -8.07 1.14
C ALA A 331 28.70 -8.70 2.27
N ASP A 332 28.50 -8.24 3.52
CA ASP A 332 29.14 -8.82 4.70
C ASP A 332 28.63 -10.23 5.00
N ASN A 333 27.33 -10.48 4.83
CA ASN A 333 26.74 -11.80 4.98
C ASN A 333 27.27 -12.77 3.91
N LEU A 334 27.39 -12.33 2.66
CA LEU A 334 28.03 -13.11 1.60
C LEU A 334 29.48 -13.43 1.94
N LYS A 335 30.26 -12.45 2.43
CA LYS A 335 31.64 -12.64 2.86
C LYS A 335 31.75 -13.66 4.00
N LYS A 336 30.89 -13.55 5.02
CA LYS A 336 30.86 -14.47 6.17
C LYS A 336 30.51 -15.89 5.76
N SER A 337 29.65 -16.08 4.77
CA SER A 337 29.27 -17.40 4.23
C SER A 337 30.27 -17.97 3.22
N GLY A 338 31.38 -17.26 2.94
CA GLY A 338 32.38 -17.68 1.96
C GLY A 338 31.90 -17.59 0.52
N ALA A 339 30.86 -16.81 0.27
CA ALA A 339 30.28 -16.58 -1.03
C ALA A 339 30.90 -15.33 -1.69
N PHE A 340 31.09 -15.35 -3.00
CA PHE A 340 31.64 -14.22 -3.75
C PHE A 340 30.98 -14.10 -5.11
N ILE A 341 30.95 -12.88 -5.62
CA ILE A 341 30.52 -12.58 -6.99
C ILE A 341 31.74 -12.74 -7.90
N PRO A 342 31.68 -13.53 -9.00
CA PRO A 342 32.80 -13.71 -9.90
C PRO A 342 33.34 -12.36 -10.43
N GLY A 343 34.66 -12.17 -10.33
CA GLY A 343 35.34 -10.95 -10.77
C GLY A 343 35.30 -9.76 -9.82
N ILE A 344 34.68 -9.89 -8.62
CA ILE A 344 34.56 -8.79 -7.65
C ILE A 344 35.12 -9.25 -6.30
N ARG A 345 35.93 -8.39 -5.65
CA ARG A 345 36.45 -8.69 -4.32
C ARG A 345 35.36 -8.70 -3.28
N PRO A 346 35.28 -9.73 -2.40
CA PRO A 346 34.34 -9.75 -1.29
C PRO A 346 34.48 -8.55 -0.35
N GLY A 347 33.36 -8.02 0.14
CA GLY A 347 33.32 -6.87 1.03
C GLY A 347 32.85 -5.58 0.34
N ASP A 348 33.50 -4.46 0.57
CA ASP A 348 33.09 -3.12 0.11
C ASP A 348 32.86 -3.02 -1.42
N GLN A 349 33.68 -3.70 -2.22
CA GLN A 349 33.50 -3.69 -3.67
C GLN A 349 32.22 -4.44 -4.10
N THR A 350 31.90 -5.52 -3.41
CA THR A 350 30.65 -6.26 -3.62
C THR A 350 29.47 -5.40 -3.21
N ALA A 351 29.53 -4.69 -2.09
CA ALA A 351 28.49 -3.75 -1.66
C ALA A 351 28.22 -2.66 -2.71
N ARG A 352 29.28 -2.02 -3.20
CA ARG A 352 29.18 -0.97 -4.26
C ARG A 352 28.63 -1.52 -5.57
N HIS A 353 28.97 -2.75 -5.93
CA HIS A 353 28.44 -3.38 -7.14
C HIS A 353 26.95 -3.66 -7.02
N ILE A 354 26.50 -4.23 -5.90
CA ILE A 354 25.09 -4.48 -5.61
C ILE A 354 24.31 -3.16 -5.58
N ASP A 355 24.85 -2.14 -4.93
CA ASP A 355 24.23 -0.82 -4.82
C ASP A 355 24.02 -0.15 -6.19
N ARG A 356 25.02 -0.25 -7.09
CA ARG A 356 24.91 0.25 -8.46
C ARG A 356 23.82 -0.47 -9.27
N ILE A 357 23.72 -1.79 -9.12
CA ILE A 357 22.66 -2.58 -9.77
C ILE A 357 21.31 -2.17 -9.20
N LEU A 358 21.21 -2.08 -7.87
CA LEU A 358 19.99 -1.73 -7.18
C LEU A 358 19.48 -0.35 -7.58
N SER A 359 20.36 0.66 -7.65
CA SER A 359 20.01 2.01 -8.09
C SER A 359 19.44 2.04 -9.51
N ARG A 360 20.01 1.26 -10.44
CA ARG A 360 19.49 1.14 -11.79
C ARG A 360 18.13 0.43 -11.85
N LEU A 361 17.97 -0.64 -11.08
CA LEU A 361 16.69 -1.35 -10.98
C LEU A 361 15.61 -0.46 -10.36
N THR A 362 15.95 0.29 -9.31
CA THR A 362 15.03 1.23 -8.66
C THR A 362 14.60 2.34 -9.62
N LEU A 363 15.51 2.88 -10.44
CA LEU A 363 15.16 3.87 -11.46
C LEU A 363 14.17 3.30 -12.48
N ALA A 364 14.45 2.11 -13.01
CA ALA A 364 13.56 1.44 -13.96
C ALA A 364 12.18 1.14 -13.31
N GLY A 365 12.17 0.66 -12.07
CA GLY A 365 10.97 0.44 -11.28
C GLY A 365 10.19 1.73 -11.03
N ALA A 366 10.86 2.83 -10.68
CA ALA A 366 10.23 4.13 -10.45
C ALA A 366 9.56 4.68 -11.71
N ILE A 367 10.23 4.60 -12.88
CA ILE A 367 9.65 5.00 -14.16
C ILE A 367 8.40 4.17 -14.48
N TYR A 368 8.49 2.87 -14.31
CA TYR A 368 7.38 1.95 -14.52
C TYR A 368 6.19 2.28 -13.62
N ILE A 369 6.39 2.39 -12.31
CA ILE A 369 5.34 2.70 -11.34
C ILE A 369 4.70 4.06 -11.66
N THR A 370 5.51 5.07 -11.94
CA THR A 370 5.02 6.40 -12.31
C THR A 370 4.17 6.35 -13.57
N ALA A 371 4.60 5.63 -14.60
CA ALA A 371 3.83 5.47 -15.83
C ALA A 371 2.48 4.79 -15.58
N VAL A 372 2.46 3.70 -14.79
CA VAL A 372 1.22 2.99 -14.45
C VAL A 372 0.28 3.85 -13.61
N CYS A 373 0.80 4.61 -12.64
CA CYS A 373 -0.01 5.45 -11.78
C CYS A 373 -0.59 6.67 -12.49
N LEU A 374 0.15 7.25 -13.44
CA LEU A 374 -0.29 8.46 -14.18
C LEU A 374 -1.19 8.13 -15.39
N LEU A 375 -1.11 6.93 -15.94
CA LEU A 375 -1.89 6.56 -17.13
C LEU A 375 -3.40 6.80 -16.96
N PRO A 376 -4.05 6.44 -15.85
CA PRO A 376 -5.46 6.73 -15.66
C PRO A 376 -5.78 8.21 -15.50
N GLU A 377 -4.89 9.00 -14.90
CA GLU A 377 -5.06 10.45 -14.81
C GLU A 377 -5.24 11.08 -16.20
N PHE A 378 -4.41 10.66 -17.18
CA PHE A 378 -4.57 11.09 -18.56
C PHE A 378 -5.86 10.61 -19.20
N LEU A 379 -6.34 9.40 -18.86
CA LEU A 379 -7.59 8.86 -19.40
C LEU A 379 -8.82 9.59 -18.83
N VAL A 380 -8.81 9.91 -17.54
CA VAL A 380 -9.86 10.72 -16.90
C VAL A 380 -9.96 12.10 -17.55
N LEU A 381 -8.82 12.77 -17.74
CA LEU A 381 -8.77 14.10 -18.36
C LEU A 381 -9.29 14.12 -19.80
N LYS A 382 -9.08 13.05 -20.56
CA LYS A 382 -9.43 13.01 -21.98
C LYS A 382 -10.81 12.42 -22.28
N TYR A 383 -11.28 11.45 -21.48
CA TYR A 383 -12.49 10.66 -21.76
C TYR A 383 -13.57 10.76 -20.71
N ASN A 384 -13.40 11.55 -19.64
CA ASN A 384 -14.36 11.69 -18.52
C ASN A 384 -14.88 10.35 -17.99
N VAL A 385 -14.04 9.32 -18.01
CA VAL A 385 -14.39 8.00 -17.50
C VAL A 385 -14.45 8.08 -15.97
N PRO A 386 -15.54 7.61 -15.32
CA PRO A 386 -15.59 7.55 -13.86
C PRO A 386 -14.58 6.50 -13.39
N PHE A 387 -13.42 6.96 -12.95
CA PHE A 387 -12.29 6.10 -12.68
C PHE A 387 -12.24 5.61 -11.24
N TYR A 388 -12.88 4.49 -10.98
CA TYR A 388 -12.51 3.60 -9.88
C TYR A 388 -11.24 2.77 -10.20
N PHE A 389 -10.82 2.74 -11.46
CA PHE A 389 -9.60 2.07 -11.91
C PHE A 389 -8.40 3.02 -12.01
N GLY A 390 -8.17 3.84 -10.97
CA GLY A 390 -6.94 4.61 -10.89
C GLY A 390 -5.72 3.69 -10.98
N GLY A 391 -4.63 4.15 -11.60
CA GLY A 391 -3.42 3.35 -11.77
C GLY A 391 -2.87 2.82 -10.46
N THR A 392 -3.03 3.58 -9.39
CA THR A 392 -2.66 3.18 -8.03
C THR A 392 -3.50 2.00 -7.53
N SER A 393 -4.83 2.02 -7.74
CA SER A 393 -5.72 0.95 -7.30
C SER A 393 -5.48 -0.35 -8.07
N LEU A 394 -5.29 -0.28 -9.38
CA LEU A 394 -4.96 -1.44 -10.21
C LEU A 394 -3.61 -2.03 -9.80
N LEU A 395 -2.61 -1.20 -9.59
CA LEU A 395 -1.28 -1.62 -9.14
C LEU A 395 -1.36 -2.29 -7.78
N ILE A 396 -2.10 -1.72 -6.82
CA ILE A 396 -2.30 -2.31 -5.49
C ILE A 396 -2.99 -3.69 -5.60
N ILE A 397 -4.08 -3.79 -6.38
CA ILE A 397 -4.79 -5.06 -6.56
C ILE A 397 -3.86 -6.13 -7.09
N VAL A 398 -3.12 -5.84 -8.16
CA VAL A 398 -2.23 -6.83 -8.80
C VAL A 398 -1.08 -7.22 -7.88
N VAL A 399 -0.36 -6.26 -7.32
CA VAL A 399 0.85 -6.56 -6.53
C VAL A 399 0.51 -7.23 -5.22
N VAL A 400 -0.53 -6.77 -4.51
CA VAL A 400 -0.97 -7.41 -3.26
C VAL A 400 -1.45 -8.84 -3.51
N THR A 401 -2.18 -9.08 -4.60
CA THR A 401 -2.59 -10.43 -4.99
C THR A 401 -1.37 -11.33 -5.30
N MET A 402 -0.38 -10.79 -5.99
CA MET A 402 0.85 -11.53 -6.31
C MET A 402 1.67 -11.85 -5.06
N ASP A 403 1.85 -10.88 -4.16
CA ASP A 403 2.57 -11.09 -2.90
C ASP A 403 1.84 -12.09 -1.99
N PHE A 404 0.52 -12.00 -1.92
CA PHE A 404 -0.30 -12.98 -1.20
C PHE A 404 -0.14 -14.39 -1.77
N TRP A 405 -0.21 -14.52 -3.11
CA TRP A 405 -0.01 -15.79 -3.79
C TRP A 405 1.39 -16.36 -3.58
N ALA A 406 2.43 -15.52 -3.66
CA ALA A 406 3.81 -15.93 -3.42
C ALA A 406 4.01 -16.46 -2.00
N GLN A 407 3.39 -15.85 -1.00
CA GLN A 407 3.41 -16.35 0.38
C GLN A 407 2.69 -17.68 0.52
N VAL A 408 1.51 -17.83 -0.07
CA VAL A 408 0.79 -19.12 -0.10
C VAL A 408 1.66 -20.23 -0.70
N GLN A 409 2.32 -19.96 -1.84
CA GLN A 409 3.23 -20.92 -2.46
C GLN A 409 4.42 -21.28 -1.56
N SER A 410 5.02 -20.29 -0.89
CA SER A 410 6.13 -20.49 0.04
C SER A 410 5.74 -21.44 1.18
N TYR A 411 4.55 -21.24 1.77
CA TYR A 411 4.04 -22.15 2.82
C TYR A 411 3.79 -23.58 2.31
N VAL A 412 3.21 -23.72 1.12
CA VAL A 412 2.96 -25.04 0.51
C VAL A 412 4.27 -25.77 0.24
N MET A 413 5.27 -25.08 -0.31
CA MET A 413 6.60 -25.67 -0.59
C MET A 413 7.32 -26.06 0.69
N SER A 414 7.31 -25.23 1.72
CA SER A 414 7.93 -25.54 3.02
C SER A 414 7.38 -26.83 3.63
N GLN A 415 6.07 -27.01 3.58
CA GLN A 415 5.42 -28.23 4.10
C GLN A 415 5.68 -29.48 3.26
N GLN A 416 5.72 -29.33 1.94
CA GLN A 416 6.11 -30.46 1.08
C GLN A 416 7.53 -30.94 1.39
N TYR A 417 8.46 -30.00 1.62
CA TYR A 417 9.83 -30.29 1.99
C TYR A 417 9.91 -31.01 3.35
N GLU A 418 9.16 -30.56 4.35
CA GLU A 418 9.09 -31.20 5.67
C GLU A 418 8.52 -32.61 5.59
N SER A 419 7.51 -32.87 4.76
CA SER A 419 6.92 -34.16 4.54
C SER A 419 7.90 -35.15 3.87
N LEU A 420 8.75 -34.65 2.96
CA LEU A 420 9.81 -35.45 2.32
C LEU A 420 10.92 -35.79 3.31
N LEU A 421 11.31 -34.85 4.17
CA LEU A 421 12.30 -35.11 5.23
C LEU A 421 11.81 -36.17 6.24
N LYS A 422 10.56 -36.08 6.66
CA LYS A 422 9.95 -37.09 7.53
C LYS A 422 9.94 -38.48 6.88
N LYS A 423 9.60 -38.56 5.58
CA LYS A 423 9.66 -39.85 4.84
C LYS A 423 11.09 -40.38 4.65
N ALA A 424 12.07 -39.48 4.48
CA ALA A 424 13.47 -39.86 4.35
C ALA A 424 14.04 -40.41 5.67
N ASN A 425 13.73 -39.78 6.81
CA ASN A 425 14.15 -40.25 8.13
C ASN A 425 13.49 -41.58 8.54
N PHE A 426 12.26 -41.89 8.12
CA PHE A 426 11.61 -43.19 8.33
C PHE A 426 12.21 -44.32 7.51
N LYS A 427 12.96 -44.02 6.43
CA LYS A 427 13.70 -45.04 5.66
C LYS A 427 15.13 -45.29 6.16
N ALA A 428 15.61 -44.47 7.07
CA ALA A 428 16.97 -44.56 7.63
C ALA A 428 17.00 -45.17 9.03
N SER A 429 15.85 -45.49 9.64
CA SER A 429 15.64 -46.29 10.84
C SER A 429 15.07 -47.64 10.45
#